data_94301ba6527a1b9dba78dbbc280e694b
#
_entry.id   94301ba6527a1b9dba78dbbc280e694b
#
_cell.length_a   1.000
_cell.length_b   1.000
_cell.length_c   1.000
_cell.angle_alpha   90.00
_cell.angle_beta   90.00
_cell.angle_gamma   90.00
#
_symmetry.space_group_name_H-M   'P 1'
#
loop_
_entity.id
_entity.type
_entity.pdbx_description
1 polymer ?
#
loop_
_entity_poly.entity_id
_entity_poly.type
_entity_poly.pdbx_seq_one_letter_code
_entity_poly.pdbx_strand_id
1 'polypeptide(L)'
;IICASLSKGKSIISGVSFSKDIYATLSAMESLGAKYTIQDDTITIQGISNPKDTATIDCCESGSTLRFIIPIVSALGVSATLKGQGRLPERPITPFIRELPKKNVSFDYQNTMPFSMNGKLTSGTFELEGDISSQFITGLLFALPLLDGDSKIVMTTPLQSKPYVDMTIQSMANFGVKVQEMDYGYYILGNQEYKSLDHKVEGDYSQSAFFYVANAIGNDITLKNLLANSIQGDKKIVEICEKSCYNRNDNRLNAYTIDAKDIPDLV
;
A
#
# COMPACT_ATOMS: atom_id res chain seq x y z
N ILE A 1 -6.56 0.56 6.76
CA ILE A 1 -7.47 1.68 6.40
C ILE A 1 -8.23 1.32 5.12
N ILE A 2 -7.56 1.13 3.97
CA ILE A 2 -8.21 0.92 2.66
C ILE A 2 -9.16 -0.27 2.68
N CYS A 3 -8.72 -1.45 3.10
CA CYS A 3 -9.59 -2.64 3.17
C CYS A 3 -10.82 -2.41 4.08
N ALA A 4 -10.64 -1.75 5.23
CA ALA A 4 -11.74 -1.39 6.12
C ALA A 4 -12.71 -0.40 5.48
N SER A 5 -12.18 0.57 4.70
CA SER A 5 -13.02 1.55 4.00
C SER A 5 -13.77 0.94 2.81
N LEU A 6 -13.23 -0.09 2.17
CA LEU A 6 -13.90 -0.83 1.08
C LEU A 6 -14.91 -1.87 1.59
N SER A 7 -14.89 -2.21 2.89
CA SER A 7 -15.91 -3.08 3.50
C SER A 7 -17.24 -2.32 3.66
N LYS A 8 -18.36 -3.04 3.69
CA LYS A 8 -19.67 -2.41 3.94
C LYS A 8 -19.99 -2.20 5.42
N GLY A 9 -19.19 -2.77 6.32
CA GLY A 9 -19.42 -2.76 7.75
C GLY A 9 -18.56 -1.76 8.52
N LYS A 10 -18.59 -1.89 9.84
CA LYS A 10 -17.75 -1.13 10.77
C LYS A 10 -16.53 -1.95 11.14
N SER A 11 -15.35 -1.33 11.09
CA SER A 11 -14.08 -1.90 11.53
C SER A 11 -13.42 -1.00 12.58
N ILE A 12 -12.72 -1.61 13.54
CA ILE A 12 -11.92 -0.90 14.55
C ILE A 12 -10.45 -1.24 14.32
N ILE A 13 -9.66 -0.24 13.99
CA ILE A 13 -8.22 -0.39 13.74
C ILE A 13 -7.46 0.27 14.88
N SER A 14 -6.79 -0.51 15.71
CA SER A 14 -6.05 -0.05 16.89
C SER A 14 -4.54 -0.13 16.71
N GLY A 15 -3.79 0.62 17.54
CA GLY A 15 -2.32 0.67 17.49
C GLY A 15 -1.80 1.49 16.29
N VAL A 16 -2.55 2.47 15.85
CA VAL A 16 -2.19 3.30 14.69
C VAL A 16 -1.23 4.41 15.13
N SER A 17 -0.08 4.48 14.45
CA SER A 17 0.81 5.64 14.55
C SER A 17 0.45 6.63 13.45
N PHE A 18 -0.08 7.78 13.83
CA PHE A 18 -0.59 8.76 12.87
C PHE A 18 0.54 9.50 12.16
N SER A 19 0.57 9.40 10.85
CA SER A 19 1.43 10.15 9.94
C SER A 19 0.58 11.00 8.96
N LYS A 20 1.23 11.90 8.24
CA LYS A 20 0.57 12.67 7.17
C LYS A 20 -0.04 11.75 6.11
N ASP A 21 0.61 10.63 5.78
CA ASP A 21 0.13 9.65 4.81
C ASP A 21 -1.12 8.91 5.29
N ILE A 22 -1.20 8.59 6.59
CA ILE A 22 -2.38 7.99 7.20
C ILE A 22 -3.58 8.95 7.08
N TYR A 23 -3.39 10.23 7.43
CA TYR A 23 -4.45 11.23 7.29
C TYR A 23 -4.84 11.47 5.83
N ALA A 24 -3.89 11.52 4.89
CA ALA A 24 -4.18 11.64 3.47
C ALA A 24 -5.03 10.46 2.96
N THR A 25 -4.69 9.24 3.37
CA THR A 25 -5.45 8.04 3.00
C THR A 25 -6.86 8.04 3.61
N LEU A 26 -7.00 8.41 4.88
CA LEU A 26 -8.32 8.54 5.55
C LEU A 26 -9.21 9.57 4.83
N SER A 27 -8.67 10.76 4.55
CA SER A 27 -9.38 11.83 3.84
C SER A 27 -9.75 11.40 2.41
N ALA A 28 -8.87 10.69 1.72
CA ALA A 28 -9.15 10.16 0.39
C ALA A 28 -10.33 9.18 0.42
N MET A 29 -10.34 8.23 1.35
CA MET A 29 -11.43 7.26 1.48
C MET A 29 -12.74 7.90 1.94
N GLU A 30 -12.69 8.93 2.79
CA GLU A 30 -13.86 9.74 3.18
C GLU A 30 -14.45 10.51 1.99
N SER A 31 -13.58 11.02 1.11
CA SER A 31 -13.99 11.67 -0.13
C SER A 31 -14.76 10.73 -1.05
N LEU A 32 -14.53 9.42 -0.96
CA LEU A 32 -15.23 8.38 -1.71
C LEU A 32 -16.51 7.88 -1.01
N GLY A 33 -16.72 8.21 0.26
CA GLY A 33 -17.95 7.88 0.99
C GLY A 33 -17.76 7.05 2.26
N ALA A 34 -16.55 6.69 2.64
CA ALA A 34 -16.27 6.13 3.96
C ALA A 34 -16.49 7.19 5.05
N LYS A 35 -16.65 6.75 6.31
CA LYS A 35 -16.66 7.65 7.47
C LYS A 35 -15.68 7.10 8.51
N TYR A 36 -15.03 8.00 9.24
CA TYR A 36 -14.13 7.56 10.32
C TYR A 36 -14.21 8.47 11.53
N THR A 37 -13.84 7.93 12.67
CA THR A 37 -13.58 8.66 13.91
C THR A 37 -12.27 8.16 14.51
N ILE A 38 -11.53 9.08 15.12
CA ILE A 38 -10.25 8.78 15.77
C ILE A 38 -10.41 8.98 17.27
N GLN A 39 -9.94 8.01 18.03
CA GLN A 39 -9.80 8.10 19.47
C GLN A 39 -8.44 7.51 19.89
N ASP A 40 -7.56 8.34 20.42
CA ASP A 40 -6.18 7.97 20.77
C ASP A 40 -5.44 7.33 19.58
N ASP A 41 -5.00 6.08 19.70
CA ASP A 41 -4.33 5.29 18.67
C ASP A 41 -5.28 4.42 17.83
N THR A 42 -6.59 4.67 17.94
CA THR A 42 -7.62 3.80 17.36
C THR A 42 -8.48 4.57 16.36
N ILE A 43 -8.73 3.96 15.20
CA ILE A 43 -9.61 4.48 14.17
C ILE A 43 -10.82 3.54 14.07
N THR A 44 -12.02 4.10 14.20
CA THR A 44 -13.25 3.41 13.83
C THR A 44 -13.63 3.83 12.41
N ILE A 45 -13.75 2.89 11.49
CA ILE A 45 -14.07 3.12 10.08
C ILE A 45 -15.42 2.48 9.77
N GLN A 46 -16.37 3.29 9.29
CA GLN A 46 -17.56 2.81 8.60
C GLN A 46 -17.24 2.84 7.10
N GLY A 47 -17.20 1.68 6.48
CA GLY A 47 -16.81 1.55 5.08
C GLY A 47 -17.87 2.07 4.11
N ILE A 48 -17.49 2.12 2.84
CA ILE A 48 -18.29 2.70 1.75
C ILE A 48 -19.46 1.78 1.43
N SER A 49 -20.69 2.24 1.70
CA SER A 49 -21.91 1.53 1.29
C SER A 49 -22.41 2.04 -0.07
N ASN A 50 -22.33 3.34 -0.28
CA ASN A 50 -22.69 4.01 -1.53
C ASN A 50 -21.54 4.96 -1.90
N PRO A 51 -20.76 4.67 -2.94
CA PRO A 51 -19.75 5.59 -3.44
C PRO A 51 -20.39 6.92 -3.88
N LYS A 52 -19.66 8.01 -3.73
CA LYS A 52 -20.09 9.30 -4.27
C LYS A 52 -19.92 9.31 -5.79
N ASP A 53 -20.74 10.11 -6.50
CA ASP A 53 -20.60 10.25 -7.96
C ASP A 53 -19.33 11.02 -8.33
N THR A 54 -18.96 12.00 -7.50
CA THR A 54 -17.77 12.85 -7.72
C THR A 54 -16.98 13.04 -6.44
N ALA A 55 -15.66 13.21 -6.58
CA ALA A 55 -14.76 13.46 -5.47
C ALA A 55 -13.63 14.43 -5.83
N THR A 56 -13.21 15.24 -4.87
CA THR A 56 -11.90 15.93 -4.91
C THR A 56 -11.04 15.34 -3.82
N ILE A 57 -9.90 14.79 -4.21
CA ILE A 57 -9.01 14.01 -3.34
C ILE A 57 -7.66 14.72 -3.26
N ASP A 58 -7.27 15.16 -2.07
CA ASP A 58 -5.93 15.68 -1.81
C ASP A 58 -5.07 14.57 -1.21
N CYS A 59 -4.09 14.11 -1.99
CA CYS A 59 -3.13 13.11 -1.56
C CYS A 59 -1.99 13.70 -0.72
N CYS A 60 -2.00 15.00 -0.44
CA CYS A 60 -0.90 15.73 0.21
C CYS A 60 0.44 15.45 -0.49
N GLU A 61 1.43 14.92 0.22
CA GLU A 61 2.72 14.48 -0.34
C GLU A 61 2.82 12.96 -0.49
N SER A 62 1.72 12.21 -0.20
CA SER A 62 1.70 10.74 -0.14
C SER A 62 1.63 10.09 -1.51
N GLY A 63 2.76 9.54 -1.97
CA GLY A 63 2.82 8.76 -3.20
C GLY A 63 2.06 7.43 -3.12
N SER A 64 2.01 6.80 -1.95
CA SER A 64 1.25 5.58 -1.73
C SER A 64 -0.25 5.85 -1.82
N THR A 65 -0.75 6.89 -1.13
CA THR A 65 -2.16 7.28 -1.22
C THR A 65 -2.55 7.53 -2.68
N LEU A 66 -1.77 8.31 -3.43
CA LEU A 66 -2.04 8.59 -4.85
C LEU A 66 -2.16 7.30 -5.67
N ARG A 67 -1.18 6.41 -5.57
CA ARG A 67 -1.13 5.20 -6.39
C ARG A 67 -2.16 4.16 -6.00
N PHE A 68 -2.55 4.11 -4.73
CA PHE A 68 -3.59 3.19 -4.28
C PHE A 68 -4.98 3.68 -4.66
N ILE A 69 -5.22 4.99 -4.59
CA ILE A 69 -6.56 5.54 -4.76
C ILE A 69 -7.01 5.60 -6.23
N ILE A 70 -6.09 5.79 -7.19
CA ILE A 70 -6.42 5.86 -8.62
C ILE A 70 -7.22 4.65 -9.11
N PRO A 71 -6.76 3.39 -8.93
CA PRO A 71 -7.55 2.22 -9.34
C PRO A 71 -8.84 2.06 -8.54
N ILE A 72 -8.84 2.42 -7.24
CA ILE A 72 -10.04 2.33 -6.38
C ILE A 72 -11.13 3.28 -6.87
N VAL A 73 -10.78 4.54 -7.15
CA VAL A 73 -11.69 5.54 -7.74
C VAL A 73 -12.32 5.00 -9.01
N SER A 74 -11.49 4.42 -9.89
CA SER A 74 -11.94 3.85 -11.15
C SER A 74 -12.85 2.63 -10.96
N ALA A 75 -12.53 1.73 -10.02
CA ALA A 75 -13.35 0.55 -9.75
C ALA A 75 -14.72 0.93 -9.15
N LEU A 76 -14.76 1.97 -8.31
CA LEU A 76 -16.00 2.51 -7.76
C LEU A 76 -16.80 3.33 -8.79
N GLY A 77 -16.21 3.70 -9.93
CA GLY A 77 -16.85 4.52 -10.96
C GLY A 77 -17.03 5.98 -10.58
N VAL A 78 -16.19 6.49 -9.68
CA VAL A 78 -16.24 7.87 -9.21
C VAL A 78 -15.49 8.79 -10.18
N SER A 79 -16.09 9.92 -10.57
CA SER A 79 -15.38 10.97 -11.28
C SER A 79 -14.56 11.79 -10.28
N ALA A 80 -13.24 11.83 -10.41
CA ALA A 80 -12.40 12.44 -9.39
C ALA A 80 -11.40 13.45 -9.95
N THR A 81 -11.16 14.51 -9.15
CA THR A 81 -9.99 15.39 -9.31
C THR A 81 -9.00 15.10 -8.19
N LEU A 82 -7.78 14.71 -8.57
CA LEU A 82 -6.70 14.42 -7.64
C LEU A 82 -5.74 15.60 -7.53
N LYS A 83 -5.38 15.94 -6.30
CA LYS A 83 -4.46 17.01 -5.93
C LYS A 83 -3.30 16.45 -5.12
N GLY A 84 -2.17 17.12 -5.18
CA GLY A 84 -0.98 16.78 -4.40
C GLY A 84 -0.15 18.01 -4.10
N GLN A 85 0.75 17.87 -3.14
CA GLN A 85 1.62 18.94 -2.63
C GLN A 85 3.09 18.52 -2.70
N GLY A 86 3.99 19.47 -2.45
CA GLY A 86 5.43 19.23 -2.45
C GLY A 86 5.90 18.65 -3.79
N ARG A 87 6.60 17.51 -3.74
CA ARG A 87 7.12 16.81 -4.92
C ARG A 87 6.16 15.79 -5.52
N LEU A 88 4.96 15.59 -4.94
CA LEU A 88 4.01 14.60 -5.43
C LEU A 88 3.55 14.88 -6.87
N PRO A 89 3.27 16.15 -7.27
CA PRO A 89 2.89 16.48 -8.65
C PRO A 89 3.91 16.06 -9.73
N GLU A 90 5.16 15.88 -9.35
CA GLU A 90 6.26 15.49 -10.26
C GLU A 90 6.42 13.97 -10.37
N ARG A 91 5.77 13.21 -9.46
CA ARG A 91 5.90 11.74 -9.43
C ARG A 91 5.06 11.10 -10.52
N PRO A 92 5.66 10.30 -11.42
CA PRO A 92 4.93 9.73 -12.55
C PRO A 92 3.88 8.71 -12.10
N ILE A 93 2.76 8.71 -12.83
CA ILE A 93 1.70 7.71 -12.77
C ILE A 93 1.55 6.96 -14.11
N THR A 94 2.61 6.96 -14.89
CA THR A 94 2.68 6.42 -16.26
C THR A 94 2.10 5.01 -16.41
N PRO A 95 2.36 4.04 -15.49
CA PRO A 95 1.76 2.71 -15.61
C PRO A 95 0.23 2.75 -15.66
N PHE A 96 -0.41 3.61 -14.88
CA PHE A 96 -1.86 3.76 -14.91
C PHE A 96 -2.36 4.52 -16.13
N ILE A 97 -1.64 5.56 -16.58
CA ILE A 97 -1.98 6.28 -17.82
C ILE A 97 -1.91 5.37 -19.04
N ARG A 98 -1.07 4.33 -19.02
CA ARG A 98 -0.96 3.34 -20.07
C ARG A 98 -2.04 2.26 -20.01
N GLU A 99 -2.35 1.74 -18.81
CA GLU A 99 -3.18 0.55 -18.65
C GLU A 99 -4.67 0.85 -18.45
N LEU A 100 -5.02 1.85 -17.62
CA LEU A 100 -6.42 2.09 -17.28
C LEU A 100 -7.27 2.63 -18.44
N PRO A 101 -6.75 3.43 -19.40
CA PRO A 101 -7.52 3.81 -20.59
C PRO A 101 -7.95 2.64 -21.46
N LYS A 102 -7.18 1.55 -21.51
CA LYS A 102 -7.57 0.31 -22.19
C LYS A 102 -8.77 -0.39 -21.51
N LYS A 103 -9.16 0.07 -20.32
CA LYS A 103 -10.16 -0.50 -19.43
C LYS A 103 -11.24 0.51 -19.02
N ASN A 104 -11.63 1.37 -19.96
CA ASN A 104 -12.74 2.33 -19.83
C ASN A 104 -12.52 3.44 -18.78
N VAL A 105 -11.27 3.85 -18.54
CA VAL A 105 -10.95 5.01 -17.67
C VAL A 105 -10.31 6.10 -18.52
N SER A 106 -10.73 7.34 -18.36
CA SER A 106 -10.14 8.50 -19.02
C SER A 106 -9.43 9.41 -18.02
N PHE A 107 -8.38 10.07 -18.48
CA PHE A 107 -7.60 11.01 -17.70
C PHE A 107 -7.49 12.35 -18.45
N ASP A 108 -7.71 13.44 -17.73
CA ASP A 108 -7.24 14.76 -18.14
C ASP A 108 -5.98 15.08 -17.31
N TYR A 109 -4.83 14.61 -17.84
CA TYR A 109 -3.54 14.61 -17.17
C TYR A 109 -2.47 15.24 -18.04
N GLN A 110 -1.89 16.34 -17.56
CA GLN A 110 -0.84 17.12 -18.24
C GLN A 110 0.54 16.90 -17.61
N ASN A 111 0.83 15.64 -17.23
CA ASN A 111 2.06 15.20 -16.55
C ASN A 111 2.31 15.86 -15.19
N THR A 112 1.27 16.39 -14.56
CA THR A 112 1.34 17.02 -13.23
C THR A 112 -0.02 16.97 -12.53
N MET A 113 -0.07 17.43 -11.29
CA MET A 113 -1.30 17.60 -10.51
C MET A 113 -1.68 19.10 -10.43
N PRO A 114 -2.97 19.45 -10.29
CA PRO A 114 -4.10 18.53 -10.24
C PRO A 114 -4.41 17.92 -11.60
N PHE A 115 -5.01 16.72 -11.58
CA PHE A 115 -5.57 16.10 -12.78
C PHE A 115 -6.93 15.48 -12.47
N SER A 116 -7.73 15.27 -13.52
CA SER A 116 -9.03 14.64 -13.39
C SER A 116 -9.07 13.29 -14.06
N MET A 117 -9.92 12.41 -13.54
CA MET A 117 -10.15 11.08 -14.10
C MET A 117 -11.63 10.73 -14.04
N ASN A 118 -12.07 9.92 -15.00
CA ASN A 118 -13.46 9.52 -15.14
C ASN A 118 -13.56 8.13 -15.78
N GLY A 119 -14.72 7.48 -15.62
CA GLY A 119 -15.02 6.17 -16.16
C GLY A 119 -15.02 5.09 -15.09
N LYS A 120 -15.68 3.96 -15.39
CA LYS A 120 -15.73 2.79 -14.52
C LYS A 120 -14.79 1.71 -15.07
N LEU A 121 -13.82 1.32 -14.27
CA LEU A 121 -12.82 0.30 -14.62
C LEU A 121 -13.50 -1.02 -14.96
N THR A 122 -13.07 -1.64 -16.06
CA THR A 122 -13.49 -2.98 -16.46
C THR A 122 -12.41 -4.02 -16.14
N SER A 123 -12.85 -5.25 -15.88
CA SER A 123 -11.96 -6.39 -15.63
C SER A 123 -11.11 -6.77 -16.84
N GLY A 124 -10.11 -7.61 -16.65
CA GLY A 124 -9.25 -8.17 -17.69
C GLY A 124 -7.77 -8.20 -17.30
N THR A 125 -6.88 -8.21 -18.29
CA THR A 125 -5.44 -8.27 -18.06
C THR A 125 -4.83 -6.86 -17.98
N PHE A 126 -4.00 -6.63 -16.98
CA PHE A 126 -3.22 -5.42 -16.73
C PHE A 126 -1.74 -5.77 -16.77
N GLU A 127 -0.96 -5.09 -17.59
CA GLU A 127 0.46 -5.32 -17.76
C GLU A 127 1.27 -4.23 -17.05
N LEU A 128 2.08 -4.62 -16.06
CA LEU A 128 2.89 -3.69 -15.28
C LEU A 128 4.35 -4.14 -15.24
N GLU A 129 5.25 -3.17 -15.25
CA GLU A 129 6.65 -3.43 -14.90
C GLU A 129 6.76 -3.68 -13.39
N GLY A 130 7.36 -4.83 -13.02
CA GLY A 130 7.55 -5.24 -11.62
C GLY A 130 8.68 -4.50 -10.89
N ASP A 131 9.53 -3.78 -11.62
CA ASP A 131 10.72 -3.09 -11.12
C ASP A 131 10.56 -1.56 -11.00
N ILE A 132 9.41 -1.00 -11.37
CA ILE A 132 9.17 0.44 -11.21
C ILE A 132 8.74 0.78 -9.77
N SER A 133 7.66 0.17 -9.29
CA SER A 133 7.16 0.33 -7.91
C SER A 133 6.04 -0.67 -7.61
N SER A 134 6.16 -1.38 -6.49
CA SER A 134 5.12 -2.26 -5.96
C SER A 134 3.79 -1.56 -5.68
N GLN A 135 3.79 -0.24 -5.51
CA GLN A 135 2.59 0.55 -5.22
C GLN A 135 1.57 0.53 -6.36
N PHE A 136 2.00 0.40 -7.63
CA PHE A 136 1.08 0.27 -8.76
C PHE A 136 0.32 -1.06 -8.72
N ILE A 137 1.03 -2.13 -8.36
CA ILE A 137 0.47 -3.47 -8.17
C ILE A 137 -0.51 -3.45 -7.01
N THR A 138 -0.10 -2.92 -5.86
CA THR A 138 -0.94 -2.78 -4.66
C THR A 138 -2.23 -2.01 -4.94
N GLY A 139 -2.15 -0.91 -5.68
CA GLY A 139 -3.34 -0.14 -6.06
C GLY A 139 -4.34 -0.95 -6.87
N LEU A 140 -3.87 -1.71 -7.87
CA LEU A 140 -4.73 -2.61 -8.64
C LEU A 140 -5.28 -3.75 -7.76
N LEU A 141 -4.47 -4.36 -6.91
CA LEU A 141 -4.92 -5.43 -6.02
C LEU A 141 -6.11 -4.99 -5.15
N PHE A 142 -6.10 -3.77 -4.61
CA PHE A 142 -7.25 -3.26 -3.84
C PHE A 142 -8.51 -3.08 -4.68
N ALA A 143 -8.38 -2.73 -5.95
CA ALA A 143 -9.48 -2.33 -6.81
C ALA A 143 -10.13 -3.51 -7.56
N LEU A 144 -9.31 -4.43 -8.08
CA LEU A 144 -9.76 -5.50 -8.98
C LEU A 144 -10.79 -6.47 -8.39
N PRO A 145 -10.77 -6.80 -7.08
CA PRO A 145 -11.82 -7.63 -6.46
C PRO A 145 -13.23 -7.05 -6.56
N LEU A 146 -13.33 -5.72 -6.70
CA LEU A 146 -14.62 -5.00 -6.74
C LEU A 146 -15.28 -5.05 -8.13
N LEU A 147 -14.58 -5.51 -9.16
CA LEU A 147 -15.06 -5.52 -10.53
C LEU A 147 -15.99 -6.72 -10.80
N ASP A 148 -16.85 -6.58 -11.80
CA ASP A 148 -17.84 -7.61 -12.15
C ASP A 148 -17.24 -8.90 -12.75
N GLY A 149 -16.00 -8.86 -13.23
CA GLY A 149 -15.31 -10.01 -13.84
C GLY A 149 -13.89 -10.19 -13.30
N ASP A 150 -13.31 -11.32 -13.61
CA ASP A 150 -11.97 -11.70 -13.18
C ASP A 150 -10.89 -10.87 -13.86
N SER A 151 -9.79 -10.67 -13.15
CA SER A 151 -8.67 -9.87 -13.63
C SER A 151 -7.34 -10.58 -13.43
N LYS A 152 -6.34 -10.19 -14.22
CA LYS A 152 -4.95 -10.61 -14.08
C LYS A 152 -4.05 -9.39 -14.03
N ILE A 153 -3.07 -9.41 -13.15
CA ILE A 153 -1.92 -8.50 -13.19
C ILE A 153 -0.74 -9.34 -13.69
N VAL A 154 -0.17 -8.94 -14.83
CA VAL A 154 0.98 -9.62 -15.43
C VAL A 154 2.20 -8.74 -15.32
N MET A 155 3.27 -9.26 -14.74
CA MET A 155 4.56 -8.57 -14.63
C MET A 155 5.35 -8.73 -15.92
N THR A 156 5.74 -7.61 -16.54
CA THR A 156 6.56 -7.60 -17.75
C THR A 156 8.06 -7.62 -17.44
N THR A 157 8.43 -7.29 -16.21
CA THR A 157 9.80 -7.39 -15.65
C THR A 157 9.75 -8.10 -14.30
N PRO A 158 10.88 -8.62 -13.78
CA PRO A 158 10.91 -9.25 -12.46
C PRO A 158 10.42 -8.32 -11.35
N LEU A 159 9.54 -8.83 -10.49
CA LEU A 159 9.01 -8.07 -9.35
C LEU A 159 10.13 -7.75 -8.35
N GLN A 160 10.26 -6.47 -8.02
CA GLN A 160 11.04 -5.97 -6.90
C GLN A 160 10.12 -5.59 -5.74
N SER A 161 10.67 -5.56 -4.52
CA SER A 161 9.91 -5.19 -3.33
C SER A 161 8.66 -6.08 -3.11
N LYS A 162 8.77 -7.38 -3.45
CA LYS A 162 7.68 -8.37 -3.30
C LYS A 162 7.07 -8.38 -1.90
N PRO A 163 7.82 -8.26 -0.78
CA PRO A 163 7.24 -8.27 0.56
C PRO A 163 6.15 -7.21 0.78
N TYR A 164 6.23 -6.05 0.13
CA TYR A 164 5.17 -5.02 0.26
C TYR A 164 3.87 -5.43 -0.45
N VAL A 165 3.98 -6.19 -1.54
CA VAL A 165 2.81 -6.78 -2.21
C VAL A 165 2.24 -7.90 -1.36
N ASP A 166 3.09 -8.74 -0.75
CA ASP A 166 2.68 -9.83 0.13
C ASP A 166 1.92 -9.30 1.37
N MET A 167 2.39 -8.19 1.97
CA MET A 167 1.67 -7.50 3.06
C MET A 167 0.29 -7.00 2.60
N THR A 168 0.18 -6.51 1.38
CA THR A 168 -1.10 -6.10 0.79
C THR A 168 -2.04 -7.30 0.66
N ILE A 169 -1.57 -8.40 0.08
CA ILE A 169 -2.35 -9.63 -0.11
C ILE A 169 -2.79 -10.21 1.24
N GLN A 170 -1.89 -10.23 2.24
CA GLN A 170 -2.23 -10.68 3.59
C GLN A 170 -3.31 -9.78 4.23
N SER A 171 -3.18 -8.46 4.06
CA SER A 171 -4.20 -7.53 4.57
C SER A 171 -5.55 -7.76 3.88
N MET A 172 -5.58 -7.94 2.56
CA MET A 172 -6.79 -8.24 1.81
C MET A 172 -7.41 -9.58 2.25
N ALA A 173 -6.58 -10.60 2.48
CA ALA A 173 -7.02 -11.91 2.96
C ALA A 173 -7.68 -11.81 4.36
N ASN A 174 -7.12 -11.02 5.27
CA ASN A 174 -7.72 -10.75 6.57
C ASN A 174 -9.12 -10.14 6.43
N PHE A 175 -9.32 -9.27 5.44
CA PHE A 175 -10.63 -8.68 5.13
C PHE A 175 -11.48 -9.54 4.16
N GLY A 176 -11.13 -10.82 3.98
CA GLY A 176 -11.94 -11.82 3.27
C GLY A 176 -11.78 -11.86 1.76
N VAL A 177 -10.86 -11.08 1.19
CA VAL A 177 -10.57 -11.03 -0.25
C VAL A 177 -9.39 -11.94 -0.57
N LYS A 178 -9.53 -12.75 -1.63
CA LYS A 178 -8.51 -13.72 -2.05
C LYS A 178 -7.83 -13.27 -3.33
N VAL A 179 -6.52 -13.41 -3.35
CA VAL A 179 -5.66 -13.21 -4.52
C VAL A 179 -4.89 -14.50 -4.75
N GLN A 180 -4.82 -14.96 -5.99
CA GLN A 180 -4.02 -16.11 -6.37
C GLN A 180 -2.72 -15.63 -7.03
N GLU A 181 -1.59 -16.03 -6.48
CA GLU A 181 -0.28 -15.80 -7.11
C GLU A 181 -0.10 -16.72 -8.32
N MET A 182 0.51 -16.21 -9.37
CA MET A 182 0.90 -16.93 -10.59
C MET A 182 2.39 -16.74 -10.82
N ASP A 183 2.99 -17.51 -11.73
CA ASP A 183 4.44 -17.45 -12.03
C ASP A 183 4.92 -16.03 -12.36
N TYR A 184 4.10 -15.24 -13.05
CA TYR A 184 4.44 -13.88 -13.47
C TYR A 184 3.34 -12.88 -13.13
N GLY A 185 2.81 -12.94 -11.90
CA GLY A 185 1.81 -11.98 -11.48
C GLY A 185 0.72 -12.52 -10.57
N TYR A 186 -0.49 -12.00 -10.72
CA TYR A 186 -1.61 -12.28 -9.81
C TYR A 186 -2.91 -12.46 -10.59
N TYR A 187 -3.72 -13.44 -10.14
CA TYR A 187 -5.08 -13.64 -10.62
C TYR A 187 -6.06 -13.25 -9.51
N ILE A 188 -7.05 -12.46 -9.85
CA ILE A 188 -8.01 -11.90 -8.92
C ILE A 188 -9.42 -12.21 -9.45
N LEU A 189 -10.18 -12.98 -8.67
CA LEU A 189 -11.62 -13.16 -8.94
C LEU A 189 -12.33 -11.81 -8.75
N GLY A 190 -13.24 -11.51 -9.63
CA GLY A 190 -14.15 -10.38 -9.48
C GLY A 190 -15.28 -10.66 -8.49
N ASN A 191 -16.15 -9.67 -8.27
CA ASN A 191 -17.32 -9.76 -7.40
C ASN A 191 -17.00 -10.23 -5.97
N GLN A 192 -15.80 -9.93 -5.46
CA GLN A 192 -15.46 -10.17 -4.07
C GLN A 192 -15.88 -8.98 -3.20
N GLU A 193 -16.21 -9.26 -1.95
CA GLU A 193 -16.57 -8.25 -0.97
C GLU A 193 -15.56 -8.22 0.17
N TYR A 194 -15.06 -7.03 0.49
CA TYR A 194 -14.30 -6.81 1.72
C TYR A 194 -15.25 -6.93 2.92
N LYS A 195 -14.83 -7.70 3.91
CA LYS A 195 -15.57 -7.90 5.16
C LYS A 195 -14.99 -7.02 6.25
N SER A 196 -15.85 -6.40 7.05
CA SER A 196 -15.38 -5.63 8.21
C SER A 196 -14.66 -6.53 9.21
N LEU A 197 -13.59 -5.99 9.79
CA LEU A 197 -12.73 -6.70 10.73
C LEU A 197 -12.14 -5.71 11.72
N ASP A 198 -12.12 -6.08 13.00
CA ASP A 198 -11.33 -5.39 14.01
C ASP A 198 -9.89 -5.89 13.93
N HIS A 199 -8.95 -4.96 13.81
CA HIS A 199 -7.54 -5.29 13.54
C HIS A 199 -6.61 -4.41 14.39
N LYS A 200 -5.59 -5.04 14.98
CA LYS A 200 -4.51 -4.33 15.65
C LYS A 200 -3.30 -4.27 14.72
N VAL A 201 -2.79 -3.05 14.50
CA VAL A 201 -1.59 -2.82 13.69
C VAL A 201 -0.37 -3.31 14.45
N GLU A 202 0.48 -4.08 13.79
CA GLU A 202 1.78 -4.49 14.33
C GLU A 202 2.81 -3.36 14.25
N GLY A 203 3.90 -3.50 15.02
CA GLY A 203 5.02 -2.56 14.94
C GLY A 203 5.72 -2.60 13.59
N ASP A 204 6.29 -1.48 13.19
CA ASP A 204 6.96 -1.25 11.91
C ASP A 204 8.44 -1.60 12.02
N TYR A 205 8.87 -2.65 11.29
CA TYR A 205 10.27 -3.07 11.25
C TYR A 205 11.16 -2.06 10.53
N SER A 206 10.66 -1.32 9.53
CA SER A 206 11.38 -0.27 8.85
C SER A 206 11.75 0.87 9.82
N GLN A 207 10.78 1.35 10.60
CA GLN A 207 11.03 2.36 11.63
C GLN A 207 11.88 1.83 12.79
N SER A 208 11.76 0.56 13.13
CA SER A 208 12.53 -0.06 14.21
C SER A 208 14.00 -0.30 13.83
N ALA A 209 14.34 -0.27 12.55
CA ALA A 209 15.69 -0.54 12.04
C ALA A 209 16.74 0.38 12.68
N PHE A 210 16.43 1.65 12.86
CA PHE A 210 17.33 2.61 13.53
C PHE A 210 17.71 2.16 14.94
N PHE A 211 16.77 1.58 15.68
CA PHE A 211 16.99 1.11 17.03
C PHE A 211 17.73 -0.23 17.07
N TYR A 212 17.49 -1.11 16.08
CA TYR A 212 18.29 -2.33 15.91
C TYR A 212 19.76 -1.99 15.64
N VAL A 213 20.02 -1.03 14.74
CA VAL A 213 21.38 -0.54 14.48
C VAL A 213 21.98 0.10 15.74
N ALA A 214 21.23 0.92 16.48
CA ALA A 214 21.70 1.49 17.75
C ALA A 214 22.12 0.40 18.74
N ASN A 215 21.34 -0.69 18.88
CA ASN A 215 21.69 -1.82 19.73
C ASN A 215 22.93 -2.56 19.22
N ALA A 216 23.05 -2.75 17.90
CA ALA A 216 24.23 -3.41 17.32
C ALA A 216 25.54 -2.67 17.61
N ILE A 217 25.52 -1.35 17.76
CA ILE A 217 26.68 -0.52 18.10
C ILE A 217 26.85 -0.28 19.62
N GLY A 218 26.05 -0.95 20.45
CA GLY A 218 26.30 -1.02 21.90
C GLY A 218 25.29 -0.34 22.80
N ASN A 219 24.13 0.05 22.30
CA ASN A 219 23.01 0.48 23.13
C ASN A 219 22.18 -0.72 23.61
N ASP A 220 21.27 -0.48 24.57
CA ASP A 220 20.33 -1.49 25.10
C ASP A 220 18.91 -0.90 25.08
N ILE A 221 18.27 -0.97 23.92
CA ILE A 221 16.93 -0.44 23.66
C ILE A 221 15.97 -1.61 23.50
N THR A 222 14.96 -1.69 24.36
CA THR A 222 13.91 -2.69 24.26
C THR A 222 12.83 -2.24 23.25
N LEU A 223 12.65 -2.99 22.18
CA LEU A 223 11.61 -2.78 21.18
C LEU A 223 10.36 -3.61 21.52
N LYS A 224 9.19 -2.99 21.40
CA LYS A 224 7.90 -3.64 21.71
C LYS A 224 6.99 -3.64 20.48
N ASN A 225 5.99 -4.52 20.50
CA ASN A 225 4.96 -4.65 19.47
C ASN A 225 5.49 -5.11 18.08
N LEU A 226 6.71 -5.62 17.99
CA LEU A 226 7.24 -6.27 16.78
C LEU A 226 6.91 -7.75 16.82
N LEU A 227 6.23 -8.25 15.79
CA LEU A 227 5.82 -9.65 15.73
C LEU A 227 6.92 -10.52 15.13
N ALA A 228 7.32 -11.56 15.85
CA ALA A 228 8.35 -12.49 15.39
C ALA A 228 7.96 -13.24 14.09
N ASN A 229 6.68 -13.39 13.82
CA ASN A 229 6.13 -14.00 12.60
C ASN A 229 5.67 -12.97 11.56
N SER A 230 6.06 -11.70 11.69
CA SER A 230 5.75 -10.66 10.71
C SER A 230 6.26 -11.03 9.32
N ILE A 231 5.47 -10.69 8.30
CA ILE A 231 5.82 -10.84 6.88
C ILE A 231 6.46 -9.57 6.30
N GLN A 232 6.69 -8.53 7.11
CA GLN A 232 7.40 -7.34 6.68
C GLN A 232 8.80 -7.71 6.21
N GLY A 233 9.16 -7.32 4.97
CA GLY A 233 10.49 -7.56 4.40
C GLY A 233 11.60 -6.98 5.27
N ASP A 234 11.35 -5.80 5.82
CA ASP A 234 12.29 -5.04 6.64
C ASP A 234 12.62 -5.71 8.01
N LYS A 235 11.89 -6.76 8.40
CA LYS A 235 12.30 -7.65 9.48
C LYS A 235 13.70 -8.25 9.26
N LYS A 236 14.20 -8.25 8.02
CA LYS A 236 15.56 -8.63 7.66
C LYS A 236 16.63 -7.84 8.43
N ILE A 237 16.30 -6.66 8.97
CA ILE A 237 17.21 -5.87 9.82
C ILE A 237 17.75 -6.66 11.01
N VAL A 238 16.94 -7.56 11.58
CA VAL A 238 17.35 -8.40 12.71
C VAL A 238 18.54 -9.26 12.31
N GLU A 239 18.41 -10.00 11.19
CA GLU A 239 19.48 -10.84 10.64
C GLU A 239 20.71 -10.01 10.24
N ILE A 240 20.47 -8.84 9.62
CA ILE A 240 21.54 -7.92 9.22
C ILE A 240 22.36 -7.49 10.43
N CYS A 241 21.71 -7.07 11.50
CA CYS A 241 22.39 -6.64 12.71
C CYS A 241 23.13 -7.81 13.41
N GLU A 242 22.54 -9.00 13.44
CA GLU A 242 23.21 -10.20 14.00
C GLU A 242 24.47 -10.59 13.22
N LYS A 243 24.44 -10.52 11.90
CA LYS A 243 25.59 -10.84 11.04
C LYS A 243 26.66 -9.76 11.03
N SER A 244 26.23 -8.49 11.17
CA SER A 244 27.12 -7.33 11.13
C SER A 244 27.71 -7.00 12.50
N CYS A 245 27.71 -7.94 13.47
CA CYS A 245 28.16 -7.72 14.85
C CYS A 245 29.41 -6.86 14.91
N TYR A 246 29.26 -5.70 15.58
CA TYR A 246 30.38 -4.82 15.85
C TYR A 246 31.38 -5.50 16.79
N ASN A 247 32.58 -5.78 16.27
CA ASN A 247 33.66 -6.31 17.09
C ASN A 247 34.29 -5.18 17.90
N ARG A 248 33.96 -5.12 19.18
CA ARG A 248 34.49 -4.10 20.11
C ARG A 248 36.02 -4.13 20.25
N ASN A 249 36.64 -5.28 20.01
CA ASN A 249 38.10 -5.42 20.16
C ASN A 249 38.84 -4.81 18.97
N ASP A 250 38.26 -4.91 17.75
CA ASP A 250 38.89 -4.45 16.51
C ASP A 250 38.31 -3.13 16.00
N ASN A 251 37.28 -2.63 16.64
CA ASN A 251 36.53 -1.43 16.26
C ASN A 251 36.06 -1.45 14.77
N ARG A 252 35.67 -2.64 14.29
CA ARG A 252 35.25 -2.90 12.90
C ARG A 252 33.97 -3.71 12.84
N LEU A 253 33.16 -3.42 11.80
CA LEU A 253 32.06 -4.28 11.39
C LEU A 253 32.58 -5.36 10.44
N ASN A 254 32.01 -6.57 10.53
CA ASN A 254 32.25 -7.58 9.54
C ASN A 254 31.64 -7.14 8.21
N ALA A 255 32.47 -7.12 7.16
CA ALA A 255 31.97 -6.83 5.82
C ALA A 255 31.14 -8.00 5.30
N TYR A 256 29.94 -7.73 4.82
CA TYR A 256 29.16 -8.69 4.05
C TYR A 256 28.24 -7.99 3.05
N THR A 257 27.77 -8.73 2.05
CA THR A 257 26.90 -8.20 1.00
C THR A 257 25.44 -8.33 1.40
N ILE A 258 24.67 -7.24 1.27
CA ILE A 258 23.23 -7.22 1.47
C ILE A 258 22.56 -7.08 0.10
N ASP A 259 21.68 -8.01 -0.23
CA ASP A 259 20.75 -7.83 -1.36
C ASP A 259 19.55 -6.99 -0.89
N ALA A 260 19.48 -5.77 -1.40
CA ALA A 260 18.45 -4.78 -1.02
C ALA A 260 17.18 -4.86 -1.89
N LYS A 261 17.10 -5.78 -2.85
CA LYS A 261 16.00 -5.89 -3.80
C LYS A 261 14.61 -5.88 -3.13
N ASP A 262 14.48 -6.60 -2.01
CA ASP A 262 13.22 -6.78 -1.30
C ASP A 262 13.10 -5.96 0.00
N ILE A 263 14.11 -5.15 0.29
CA ILE A 263 14.22 -4.34 1.52
C ILE A 263 14.75 -2.93 1.22
N PRO A 264 14.19 -2.21 0.24
CA PRO A 264 14.75 -0.93 -0.20
C PRO A 264 14.72 0.15 0.90
N ASP A 265 13.83 0.03 1.89
CA ASP A 265 13.71 0.99 2.99
C ASP A 265 14.79 0.82 4.08
N LEU A 266 15.59 -0.26 4.01
CA LEU A 266 16.71 -0.50 4.94
C LEU A 266 18.07 -0.02 4.41
N VAL A 267 18.16 0.57 3.20
CA VAL A 267 19.45 0.87 2.52
C VAL A 267 19.58 2.34 2.16
#